data_a5e3f26496bd92c26dfc2b21d75304e2
#
_entry.id   a5e3f26496bd92c26dfc2b21d75304e2
#
_cell.length_a   1.000
_cell.length_b   1.000
_cell.length_c   1.000
_cell.angle_alpha   90.00
_cell.angle_beta   90.00
_cell.angle_gamma   90.00
#
_symmetry.space_group_name_H-M   'P 1'
#
loop_
_entity.id
_entity.type
_entity.pdbx_description
1 polymer ?
#
loop_
_entity_poly.entity_id
_entity_poly.type
_entity_poly.pdbx_seq_one_letter_code
_entity_poly.pdbx_strand_id
1 'polypeptide(L)'
;MNQENQWSVLSEEELLSQLVPQEAAKGLLQSYSSLYNLFLHISPRQMQEIKGVGEAKLKRLLCVREVMTRMQQYRTRTVRVVHGPEDVIKYFRYLEDRQQEELWLLMLNTKNHIIGSQQISVGTIN
;
A
#
# COMPACT_ATOMS: atom_id res chain seq x y z
N MET A 1 17.41 -22.38 13.18
CA MET A 1 16.31 -21.75 12.43
C MET A 1 16.83 -20.47 11.78
N ASN A 2 16.58 -20.31 10.50
CA ASN A 2 16.98 -19.13 9.75
C ASN A 2 16.21 -17.90 10.27
N GLN A 3 16.86 -16.73 10.30
CA GLN A 3 16.21 -15.49 10.74
C GLN A 3 14.97 -15.15 9.90
N GLU A 4 14.97 -15.49 8.62
CA GLU A 4 13.82 -15.28 7.74
C GLU A 4 12.57 -15.99 8.25
N ASN A 5 12.73 -17.19 8.83
CA ASN A 5 11.61 -17.97 9.33
C ASN A 5 11.01 -17.41 10.63
N GLN A 6 11.80 -16.65 11.40
CA GLN A 6 11.29 -16.03 12.62
C GLN A 6 10.18 -15.01 12.34
N TRP A 7 10.35 -14.23 11.27
CA TRP A 7 9.38 -13.20 10.91
C TRP A 7 8.13 -13.79 10.27
N SER A 8 8.29 -14.83 9.47
CA SER A 8 7.18 -15.43 8.73
C SER A 8 6.16 -16.17 9.61
N VAL A 9 6.55 -16.58 10.82
CA VAL A 9 5.64 -17.29 11.73
C VAL A 9 4.89 -16.37 12.67
N LEU A 10 5.21 -15.08 12.68
CA LEU A 10 4.55 -14.11 13.56
C LEU A 10 3.14 -13.81 13.06
N SER A 11 2.21 -13.63 14.02
CA SER A 11 0.88 -13.15 13.70
C SER A 11 0.94 -11.68 13.28
N GLU A 12 -0.16 -11.18 12.70
CA GLU A 12 -0.25 -9.76 12.34
C GLU A 12 -0.07 -8.86 13.58
N GLU A 13 -0.67 -9.23 14.70
CA GLU A 13 -0.50 -8.48 15.95
C GLU A 13 0.95 -8.48 16.42
N GLU A 14 1.60 -9.63 16.35
CA GLU A 14 3.01 -9.74 16.74
C GLU A 14 3.91 -8.90 15.85
N LEU A 15 3.69 -8.92 14.53
CA LEU A 15 4.44 -8.09 13.59
C LEU A 15 4.23 -6.61 13.87
N LEU A 16 2.98 -6.21 14.05
CA LEU A 16 2.65 -4.80 14.31
C LEU A 16 3.23 -4.34 15.65
N SER A 17 3.32 -5.25 16.63
CA SER A 17 3.91 -4.95 17.93
C SER A 17 5.40 -4.64 17.87
N GLN A 18 6.08 -4.95 16.77
CA GLN A 18 7.47 -4.55 16.57
C GLN A 18 7.58 -3.07 16.20
N LEU A 19 6.52 -2.47 15.70
CA LEU A 19 6.48 -1.07 15.24
C LEU A 19 5.86 -0.15 16.26
N VAL A 20 4.85 -0.62 16.98
CA VAL A 20 4.09 0.15 17.97
C VAL A 20 3.93 -0.67 19.25
N PRO A 21 3.57 -0.05 20.39
CA PRO A 21 3.30 -0.83 21.61
C PRO A 21 2.19 -1.86 21.38
N GLN A 22 2.24 -2.96 22.12
CA GLN A 22 1.29 -4.06 21.97
C GLN A 22 -0.16 -3.60 22.10
N GLU A 23 -0.45 -2.73 23.04
CA GLU A 23 -1.78 -2.17 23.24
C GLU A 23 -2.25 -1.42 21.99
N ALA A 24 -1.37 -0.62 21.39
CA ALA A 24 -1.68 0.10 20.16
C ALA A 24 -1.89 -0.87 19.00
N ALA A 25 -1.08 -1.93 18.91
CA ALA A 25 -1.24 -2.95 17.87
C ALA A 25 -2.61 -3.61 17.93
N LYS A 26 -3.07 -3.96 19.14
CA LYS A 26 -4.41 -4.53 19.33
C LYS A 26 -5.50 -3.56 18.90
N GLY A 27 -5.39 -2.30 19.33
CA GLY A 27 -6.38 -1.27 18.98
C GLY A 27 -6.46 -1.04 17.48
N LEU A 28 -5.31 -0.98 16.81
CA LEU A 28 -5.26 -0.80 15.37
C LEU A 28 -5.90 -1.97 14.62
N LEU A 29 -5.59 -3.20 15.03
CA LEU A 29 -6.17 -4.37 14.36
C LEU A 29 -7.66 -4.53 14.65
N GLN A 30 -8.14 -4.11 15.83
CA GLN A 30 -9.56 -4.08 16.11
C GLN A 30 -10.30 -3.08 15.23
N SER A 31 -9.68 -1.91 14.99
CA SER A 31 -10.31 -0.85 14.19
C SER A 31 -10.27 -1.15 12.70
N TYR A 32 -9.20 -1.75 12.21
CA TYR A 32 -8.98 -1.96 10.76
C TYR A 32 -9.14 -3.41 10.33
N SER A 33 -9.27 -4.36 11.26
CA SER A 33 -9.49 -5.79 11.04
C SER A 33 -8.27 -6.59 10.58
N SER A 34 -7.34 -6.00 9.86
CA SER A 34 -6.13 -6.70 9.38
C SER A 34 -5.03 -5.69 9.07
N LEU A 35 -3.79 -6.19 8.92
CA LEU A 35 -2.68 -5.36 8.44
C LEU A 35 -2.96 -4.81 7.05
N TYR A 36 -3.56 -5.64 6.19
CA TYR A 36 -3.91 -5.24 4.83
C TYR A 36 -4.82 -4.00 4.86
N ASN A 37 -5.92 -4.09 5.61
CA ASN A 37 -6.85 -2.97 5.71
C ASN A 37 -6.24 -1.76 6.41
N LEU A 38 -5.41 -1.99 7.42
CA LEU A 38 -4.72 -0.91 8.13
C LEU A 38 -3.90 -0.05 7.17
N PHE A 39 -2.98 -0.68 6.42
CA PHE A 39 -2.09 0.07 5.55
C PHE A 39 -2.78 0.56 4.28
N LEU A 40 -3.84 -0.11 3.85
CA LEU A 40 -4.63 0.34 2.71
C LEU A 40 -5.44 1.59 3.02
N HIS A 41 -5.98 1.68 4.23
CA HIS A 41 -6.94 2.72 4.61
C HIS A 41 -6.42 3.62 5.74
N ILE A 42 -5.10 3.83 5.83
CA ILE A 42 -4.53 4.68 6.86
C ILE A 42 -5.18 6.06 6.84
N SER A 43 -5.75 6.43 8.00
CA SER A 43 -6.25 7.76 8.26
C SER A 43 -5.50 8.32 9.48
N PRO A 44 -4.66 9.35 9.32
CA PRO A 44 -3.92 9.91 10.45
C PRO A 44 -4.81 10.32 11.61
N ARG A 45 -5.98 10.90 11.31
CA ARG A 45 -6.92 11.32 12.35
C ARG A 45 -7.45 10.15 13.17
N GLN A 46 -7.88 9.08 12.50
CA GLN A 46 -8.41 7.89 13.18
C GLN A 46 -7.33 7.19 13.99
N MET A 47 -6.13 7.11 13.46
CA MET A 47 -5.03 6.45 14.15
C MET A 47 -4.63 7.17 15.43
N GLN A 48 -4.68 8.49 15.44
CA GLN A 48 -4.34 9.27 16.64
C GLN A 48 -5.35 9.07 17.76
N GLU A 49 -6.56 8.62 17.46
CA GLU A 49 -7.57 8.30 18.47
C GLU A 49 -7.27 6.97 19.17
N ILE A 50 -6.39 6.16 18.62
CA ILE A 50 -6.04 4.86 19.21
C ILE A 50 -4.97 5.06 20.28
N LYS A 51 -5.25 4.53 21.47
CA LYS A 51 -4.33 4.64 22.58
C LYS A 51 -2.99 4.01 22.25
N GLY A 52 -1.91 4.72 22.50
CA GLY A 52 -0.55 4.27 22.20
C GLY A 52 -0.03 4.69 20.84
N VAL A 53 -0.86 5.31 20.01
CA VAL A 53 -0.44 5.84 18.71
C VAL A 53 -0.27 7.34 18.82
N GLY A 54 0.94 7.77 19.17
CA GLY A 54 1.31 9.17 19.16
C GLY A 54 1.86 9.56 17.79
N GLU A 55 2.32 10.80 17.70
CA GLU A 55 2.83 11.35 16.45
C GLU A 55 4.01 10.54 15.88
N ALA A 56 4.93 10.11 16.74
CA ALA A 56 6.10 9.35 16.31
C ALA A 56 5.72 7.98 15.74
N LYS A 57 4.74 7.31 16.38
CA LYS A 57 4.27 5.99 15.92
C LYS A 57 3.50 6.13 14.62
N LEU A 58 2.69 7.17 14.49
CA LEU A 58 1.97 7.47 13.27
C LEU A 58 2.94 7.67 12.10
N LYS A 59 4.01 8.42 12.32
CA LYS A 59 5.02 8.64 11.28
C LYS A 59 5.66 7.33 10.82
N ARG A 60 5.92 6.41 11.76
CA ARG A 60 6.46 5.09 11.41
C ARG A 60 5.52 4.30 10.51
N LEU A 61 4.24 4.30 10.85
CA LEU A 61 3.24 3.57 10.07
C LEU A 61 3.07 4.17 8.67
N LEU A 62 3.06 5.49 8.59
CA LEU A 62 2.99 6.18 7.29
C LEU A 62 4.23 5.92 6.45
N CYS A 63 5.40 5.84 7.09
CA CYS A 63 6.65 5.50 6.41
C CYS A 63 6.60 4.08 5.83
N VAL A 64 6.13 3.11 6.60
CA VAL A 64 5.97 1.73 6.12
C VAL A 64 5.04 1.69 4.91
N ARG A 65 3.91 2.40 4.98
CA ARG A 65 2.98 2.49 3.86
C ARG A 65 3.67 3.03 2.60
N GLU A 66 4.45 4.10 2.76
CA GLU A 66 5.15 4.70 1.62
C GLU A 66 6.18 3.75 1.01
N VAL A 67 6.91 3.01 1.85
CA VAL A 67 7.85 1.99 1.38
C VAL A 67 7.12 0.95 0.53
N MET A 68 5.98 0.47 1.02
CA MET A 68 5.17 -0.51 0.30
C MET A 68 4.68 0.05 -1.03
N THR A 69 4.23 1.29 -1.05
CA THR A 69 3.75 1.96 -2.26
C THR A 69 4.87 2.05 -3.31
N ARG A 70 6.06 2.46 -2.90
CA ARG A 70 7.20 2.56 -3.82
C ARG A 70 7.65 1.21 -4.35
N MET A 71 7.57 0.17 -3.53
CA MET A 71 7.90 -1.18 -3.98
C MET A 71 6.94 -1.67 -5.05
N GLN A 72 5.64 -1.40 -4.88
CA GLN A 72 4.65 -1.76 -5.88
C GLN A 72 4.83 -0.95 -7.17
N GLN A 73 5.11 0.33 -7.05
CA GLN A 73 5.41 1.18 -8.21
C GLN A 73 6.64 0.68 -8.96
N TYR A 74 7.67 0.25 -8.23
CA TYR A 74 8.85 -0.32 -8.86
C TYR A 74 8.51 -1.57 -9.67
N ARG A 75 7.69 -2.45 -9.11
CA ARG A 75 7.24 -3.66 -9.83
C ARG A 75 6.50 -3.31 -11.11
N THR A 76 5.61 -2.33 -11.08
CA THR A 76 4.86 -1.91 -12.25
C THR A 76 5.75 -1.26 -13.29
N ARG A 77 6.78 -0.52 -12.86
CA ARG A 77 7.73 0.14 -13.76
C ARG A 77 8.65 -0.83 -14.49
N THR A 78 8.70 -2.11 -14.10
CA THR A 78 9.43 -3.11 -14.86
C THR A 78 8.73 -3.47 -16.17
N VAL A 79 7.45 -3.15 -16.32
CA VAL A 79 6.74 -3.28 -17.60
C VAL A 79 7.09 -2.05 -18.43
N ARG A 80 7.88 -2.23 -19.48
CA ARG A 80 8.34 -1.13 -20.34
C ARG A 80 7.69 -1.12 -21.70
N VAL A 81 7.28 -2.30 -22.17
CA VAL A 81 6.63 -2.48 -23.47
C VAL A 81 5.30 -3.17 -23.23
N VAL A 82 4.24 -2.62 -23.83
CA VAL A 82 2.89 -3.18 -23.71
C VAL A 82 2.63 -4.08 -24.92
N HIS A 83 2.44 -5.37 -24.64
CA HIS A 83 2.10 -6.36 -25.67
C HIS A 83 0.61 -6.71 -25.66
N GLY A 84 -0.11 -6.39 -24.61
CA GLY A 84 -1.53 -6.65 -24.50
C GLY A 84 -2.13 -6.12 -23.20
N PRO A 85 -3.43 -6.34 -22.99
CA PRO A 85 -4.13 -5.82 -21.79
C PRO A 85 -3.51 -6.26 -20.47
N GLU A 86 -2.92 -7.45 -20.43
CA GLU A 86 -2.30 -7.99 -19.23
C GLU A 86 -1.13 -7.13 -18.72
N ASP A 87 -0.37 -6.55 -19.64
CA ASP A 87 0.74 -5.68 -19.27
C ASP A 87 0.25 -4.36 -18.69
N VAL A 88 -0.87 -3.85 -19.16
CA VAL A 88 -1.51 -2.65 -18.62
C VAL A 88 -1.98 -2.92 -17.18
N ILE A 89 -2.63 -4.06 -16.96
CA ILE A 89 -3.08 -4.49 -15.63
C ILE A 89 -1.89 -4.61 -14.69
N LYS A 90 -0.81 -5.23 -15.13
CA LYS A 90 0.42 -5.40 -14.35
C LYS A 90 1.04 -4.05 -13.98
N TYR A 91 1.04 -3.11 -14.91
CA TYR A 91 1.59 -1.76 -14.67
C TYR A 91 0.83 -1.02 -13.57
N PHE A 92 -0.51 -1.14 -13.55
CA PHE A 92 -1.37 -0.46 -12.61
C PHE A 92 -1.78 -1.33 -11.41
N ARG A 93 -1.10 -2.46 -11.17
CA ARG A 93 -1.49 -3.40 -10.11
C ARG A 93 -1.61 -2.76 -8.74
N TYR A 94 -0.75 -1.79 -8.42
CA TYR A 94 -0.79 -1.12 -7.12
C TYR A 94 -2.08 -0.32 -6.89
N LEU A 95 -2.86 -0.06 -7.93
CA LEU A 95 -4.12 0.66 -7.82
C LEU A 95 -5.29 -0.25 -7.46
N GLU A 96 -5.14 -1.57 -7.56
CA GLU A 96 -6.20 -2.52 -7.24
C GLU A 96 -6.69 -2.39 -5.80
N ASP A 97 -5.81 -1.99 -4.90
CA ASP A 97 -6.09 -1.90 -3.47
C ASP A 97 -6.62 -0.53 -3.05
N ARG A 98 -6.89 0.36 -3.98
CA ARG A 98 -7.41 1.69 -3.67
C ARG A 98 -8.92 1.65 -3.49
N GLN A 99 -9.42 2.37 -2.47
CA GLN A 99 -10.86 2.50 -2.23
C GLN A 99 -11.52 3.46 -3.21
N GLN A 100 -10.81 4.49 -3.62
CA GLN A 100 -11.35 5.47 -4.55
C GLN A 100 -11.15 4.98 -5.97
N GLU A 101 -12.16 5.22 -6.80
CA GLU A 101 -12.03 4.96 -8.23
C GLU A 101 -11.08 5.98 -8.83
N GLU A 102 -10.15 5.50 -9.64
CA GLU A 102 -9.14 6.33 -10.29
C GLU A 102 -9.12 6.03 -11.77
N LEU A 103 -9.05 7.09 -12.57
CA LEU A 103 -8.88 6.96 -14.00
C LEU A 103 -7.47 7.37 -14.37
N TRP A 104 -6.74 6.47 -15.01
CA TRP A 104 -5.36 6.69 -15.40
C TRP A 104 -5.19 6.55 -16.90
N LEU A 105 -4.29 7.35 -17.46
CA LEU A 105 -3.89 7.30 -18.86
C LEU A 105 -2.47 6.75 -18.93
N LEU A 106 -2.30 5.67 -19.71
CA LEU A 106 -0.99 5.11 -20.00
C LEU A 106 -0.56 5.60 -21.40
N MET A 107 0.54 6.34 -21.43
CA MET A 107 1.04 6.91 -22.67
C MET A 107 2.10 6.00 -23.28
N LEU A 108 1.91 5.65 -24.54
CA LEU A 108 2.80 4.76 -25.28
C LEU A 108 3.33 5.47 -26.52
N ASN A 109 4.57 5.11 -26.91
CA ASN A 109 5.08 5.53 -28.23
C ASN A 109 4.60 4.55 -29.30
N THR A 110 4.99 4.80 -30.55
CA THR A 110 4.57 3.97 -31.69
C THR A 110 5.06 2.54 -31.63
N LYS A 111 6.05 2.24 -30.80
CA LYS A 111 6.57 0.89 -30.57
C LYS A 111 5.99 0.26 -29.30
N ASN A 112 4.94 0.84 -28.73
CA ASN A 112 4.28 0.40 -27.49
C ASN A 112 5.16 0.45 -26.25
N HIS A 113 6.23 1.24 -26.30
CA HIS A 113 7.03 1.51 -25.09
C HIS A 113 6.31 2.52 -24.22
N ILE A 114 6.32 2.26 -22.91
CA ILE A 114 5.70 3.16 -21.95
C ILE A 114 6.57 4.42 -21.81
N ILE A 115 5.98 5.60 -22.08
CA ILE A 115 6.66 6.88 -21.91
C ILE A 115 6.15 7.66 -20.71
N GLY A 116 5.03 7.24 -20.12
CA GLY A 116 4.53 7.85 -18.92
C GLY A 116 3.12 7.39 -18.58
N SER A 117 2.65 7.85 -17.43
CA SER A 117 1.26 7.64 -17.02
C SER A 117 0.79 8.90 -16.32
N GLN A 118 -0.51 9.15 -16.40
CA GLN A 118 -1.12 10.34 -15.82
C GLN A 118 -2.46 9.97 -15.19
N GLN A 119 -2.67 10.42 -13.97
CA GLN A 119 -3.96 10.31 -13.32
C GLN A 119 -4.91 11.36 -13.87
N ILE A 120 -6.08 10.92 -14.37
CA ILE A 120 -7.06 11.80 -14.96
C ILE A 120 -8.10 12.26 -13.93
N SER A 121 -8.56 11.32 -13.09
CA SER A 121 -9.53 11.65 -12.06
C SER A 121 -9.36 10.76 -10.84
N VAL A 122 -9.83 11.26 -9.70
CA VAL A 122 -9.88 10.53 -8.43
C VAL A 122 -11.29 10.67 -7.87
N GLY A 123 -11.81 9.58 -7.29
CA GLY A 123 -13.08 9.60 -6.61
C GLY A 123 -14.13 8.75 -7.27
N THR A 124 -15.40 9.02 -6.91
CA THR A 124 -16.53 8.24 -7.42
C THR A 124 -16.88 8.71 -8.84
N ILE A 125 -16.88 7.76 -9.76
CA ILE A 125 -17.36 8.02 -11.13
C ILE A 125 -18.84 7.67 -11.17
N ASN A 126 -19.66 8.68 -11.26
CA ASN A 126 -21.11 8.49 -11.36
C ASN A 126 -21.57 8.61 -12.79
#